data_b0449df8a6557a67cab897cd22d515ed
#
_entry.id   b0449df8a6557a67cab897cd22d515ed
#
_cell.length_a   1.000
_cell.length_b   1.000
_cell.length_c   1.000
_cell.angle_alpha   90.00
_cell.angle_beta   90.00
_cell.angle_gamma   90.00
#
_symmetry.space_group_name_H-M   'P 1'
#
loop_
_entity.id
_entity.type
_entity.pdbx_description
1 polymer ?
#
loop_
_entity_poly.entity_id
_entity_poly.type
_entity_poly.pdbx_seq_one_letter_code
_entity_poly.pdbx_strand_id
1 'polypeptide(L)'
;MHELSGWLLLIFASIAASILAQFFPKISENYVSMAVGAIIASIPFFNNMIPEFEPEVFMITIIAPLLFFEGQAMNLNRVGHKLKTILGIVVVLVVISTVVTGFALSYITGIGLSLALVMAAISTPTDATATESVSEGLQLPKGEKNMLKMEALFNDASGIILLNATVLFLLRGEIDYGSTIINFLFAAIGGALFGAIIAFIAIFFRQALIRLPFDNAVNA
;
A
#
# COMPACT_ATOMS: atom_id res chain seq x y z
N MET A 1 22.46 -5.04 -18.37
CA MET A 1 21.93 -6.42 -18.41
C MET A 1 21.71 -7.00 -17.01
N HIS A 2 22.51 -6.65 -16.01
CA HIS A 2 22.32 -7.12 -14.62
C HIS A 2 20.97 -6.68 -14.00
N GLU A 3 20.53 -5.46 -14.23
CA GLU A 3 19.25 -4.99 -13.68
C GLU A 3 18.05 -5.76 -14.22
N LEU A 4 18.03 -6.02 -15.54
CA LEU A 4 16.94 -6.78 -16.15
C LEU A 4 16.86 -8.21 -15.61
N SER A 5 18.01 -8.87 -15.39
CA SER A 5 18.07 -10.22 -14.82
C SER A 5 17.55 -10.25 -13.37
N GLY A 6 17.80 -9.21 -12.57
CA GLY A 6 17.28 -9.08 -11.22
C GLY A 6 15.76 -8.92 -11.20
N TRP A 7 15.21 -8.05 -12.03
CA TRP A 7 13.75 -7.89 -12.16
C TRP A 7 13.06 -9.17 -12.62
N LEU A 8 13.65 -9.87 -13.59
CA LEU A 8 13.14 -11.18 -14.03
C LEU A 8 13.18 -12.21 -12.90
N LEU A 9 14.26 -12.25 -12.12
CA LEU A 9 14.36 -13.12 -10.95
C LEU A 9 13.22 -12.86 -9.95
N LEU A 10 12.93 -11.59 -9.63
CA LEU A 10 11.86 -11.22 -8.71
C LEU A 10 10.48 -11.61 -9.24
N ILE A 11 10.23 -11.42 -10.55
CA ILE A 11 8.96 -11.84 -11.17
C ILE A 11 8.81 -13.37 -11.12
N PHE A 12 9.85 -14.12 -11.50
CA PHE A 12 9.81 -15.59 -11.42
C PHE A 12 9.66 -16.09 -9.98
N ALA A 13 10.33 -15.46 -9.02
CA ALA A 13 10.20 -15.77 -7.61
C ALA A 13 8.77 -15.54 -7.10
N SER A 14 8.15 -14.43 -7.50
CA SER A 14 6.76 -14.11 -7.15
C SER A 14 5.78 -15.15 -7.73
N ILE A 15 5.93 -15.50 -9.01
CA ILE A 15 5.10 -16.53 -9.64
C ILE A 15 5.30 -17.91 -8.95
N ALA A 16 6.55 -18.27 -8.67
CA ALA A 16 6.85 -19.51 -7.97
C ALA A 16 6.25 -19.54 -6.55
N ALA A 17 6.31 -18.42 -5.82
CA ALA A 17 5.71 -18.28 -4.51
C ALA A 17 4.19 -18.43 -4.56
N SER A 18 3.51 -17.80 -5.53
CA SER A 18 2.06 -17.93 -5.73
C SER A 18 1.66 -19.38 -6.07
N ILE A 19 2.44 -20.07 -6.91
CA ILE A 19 2.20 -21.50 -7.20
C ILE A 19 2.41 -22.33 -5.94
N LEU A 20 3.51 -22.09 -5.20
CA LEU A 20 3.83 -22.81 -3.98
C LEU A 20 2.76 -22.62 -2.91
N ALA A 21 2.21 -21.41 -2.79
CA ALA A 21 1.13 -21.11 -1.83
C ALA A 21 -0.12 -21.98 -2.05
N GLN A 22 -0.42 -22.38 -3.27
CA GLN A 22 -1.56 -23.27 -3.56
C GLN A 22 -1.44 -24.65 -2.92
N PHE A 23 -0.23 -25.10 -2.64
CA PHE A 23 0.01 -26.37 -1.91
C PHE A 23 -0.19 -26.24 -0.40
N PHE A 24 -0.24 -25.00 0.11
CA PHE A 24 -0.40 -24.70 1.54
C PHE A 24 -1.63 -23.84 1.82
N PRO A 25 -2.85 -24.31 1.57
CA PRO A 25 -4.07 -23.50 1.64
C PRO A 25 -4.38 -22.93 3.04
N LYS A 26 -3.67 -23.40 4.07
CA LYS A 26 -3.80 -22.88 5.45
C LYS A 26 -2.84 -21.74 5.77
N ILE A 27 -1.90 -21.43 4.88
CA ILE A 27 -0.90 -20.39 5.05
C ILE A 27 -1.20 -19.29 4.04
N SER A 28 -1.26 -18.05 4.51
CA SER A 28 -1.46 -16.90 3.60
C SER A 28 -0.33 -16.87 2.57
N GLU A 29 -0.68 -16.55 1.32
CA GLU A 29 0.26 -16.39 0.20
C GLU A 29 1.38 -15.39 0.54
N ASN A 30 1.09 -14.35 1.32
CA ASN A 30 2.08 -13.37 1.75
C ASN A 30 3.22 -14.00 2.57
N TYR A 31 2.91 -14.92 3.48
CA TYR A 31 3.94 -15.61 4.28
C TYR A 31 4.78 -16.56 3.43
N VAL A 32 4.18 -17.23 2.45
CA VAL A 32 4.91 -18.07 1.51
C VAL A 32 5.86 -17.24 0.66
N SER A 33 5.39 -16.10 0.16
CA SER A 33 6.19 -15.15 -0.63
C SER A 33 7.35 -14.57 0.18
N MET A 34 7.12 -14.21 1.45
CA MET A 34 8.19 -13.77 2.36
C MET A 34 9.24 -14.86 2.58
N ALA A 35 8.82 -16.10 2.80
CA ALA A 35 9.73 -17.22 2.98
C ALA A 35 10.58 -17.48 1.72
N VAL A 36 9.95 -17.48 0.54
CA VAL A 36 10.66 -17.62 -0.75
C VAL A 36 11.66 -16.47 -0.95
N GLY A 37 11.25 -15.22 -0.69
CA GLY A 37 12.14 -14.06 -0.76
C GLY A 37 13.33 -14.18 0.19
N ALA A 38 13.11 -14.59 1.44
CA ALA A 38 14.18 -14.81 2.42
C ALA A 38 15.15 -15.90 2.00
N ILE A 39 14.67 -17.01 1.41
CA ILE A 39 15.51 -18.07 0.88
C ILE A 39 16.37 -17.57 -0.27
N ILE A 40 15.78 -16.84 -1.23
CA ILE A 40 16.51 -16.27 -2.37
C ILE A 40 17.58 -15.28 -1.88
N ALA A 41 17.24 -14.40 -0.96
CA ALA A 41 18.19 -13.43 -0.39
C ALA A 41 19.34 -14.09 0.40
N SER A 42 19.11 -15.29 0.97
CA SER A 42 20.13 -16.05 1.69
C SER A 42 21.18 -16.71 0.78
N ILE A 43 20.89 -16.81 -0.52
CA ILE A 43 21.81 -17.41 -1.49
C ILE A 43 22.65 -16.32 -2.15
N PRO A 44 23.98 -16.24 -1.91
CA PRO A 44 24.82 -15.14 -2.38
C PRO A 44 24.74 -14.91 -3.92
N PHE A 45 24.57 -15.99 -4.68
CA PHE A 45 24.44 -15.89 -6.13
C PHE A 45 23.20 -15.07 -6.55
N PHE A 46 22.06 -15.33 -5.94
CA PHE A 46 20.82 -14.61 -6.25
C PHE A 46 20.79 -13.22 -5.61
N ASN A 47 21.35 -13.10 -4.40
CA ASN A 47 21.40 -11.81 -3.71
C ASN A 47 22.19 -10.77 -4.52
N ASN A 48 23.27 -11.16 -5.19
CA ASN A 48 24.05 -10.27 -6.05
C ASN A 48 23.32 -9.88 -7.34
N MET A 49 22.26 -10.57 -7.71
CA MET A 49 21.44 -10.25 -8.88
C MET A 49 20.27 -9.33 -8.56
N ILE A 50 19.89 -9.23 -7.26
CA ILE A 50 18.78 -8.38 -6.84
C ILE A 50 19.22 -6.92 -7.03
N PRO A 51 18.43 -6.10 -7.75
CA PRO A 51 18.77 -4.68 -7.92
C PRO A 51 18.70 -3.97 -6.56
N GLU A 52 19.50 -2.92 -6.41
CA GLU A 52 19.39 -2.06 -5.23
C GLU A 52 17.96 -1.54 -5.08
N PHE A 53 17.48 -1.49 -3.84
CA PHE A 53 16.13 -1.04 -3.57
C PHE A 53 16.05 0.48 -3.75
N GLU A 54 15.39 0.91 -4.82
CA GLU A 54 15.08 2.32 -5.08
C GLU A 54 13.64 2.62 -4.65
N PRO A 55 13.43 3.36 -3.54
CA PRO A 55 12.10 3.63 -3.02
C PRO A 55 11.16 4.29 -4.03
N GLU A 56 11.67 5.22 -4.87
CA GLU A 56 10.88 5.93 -5.88
C GLU A 56 10.38 4.99 -6.97
N VAL A 57 11.24 4.13 -7.48
CA VAL A 57 10.88 3.12 -8.50
C VAL A 57 9.86 2.14 -7.92
N PHE A 58 10.07 1.68 -6.71
CA PHE A 58 9.13 0.77 -6.02
C PHE A 58 7.75 1.40 -5.83
N MET A 59 7.71 2.66 -5.37
CA MET A 59 6.45 3.39 -5.18
C MET A 59 5.67 3.57 -6.49
N ILE A 60 6.35 3.90 -7.58
CA ILE A 60 5.70 4.16 -8.87
C ILE A 60 5.31 2.86 -9.58
N THR A 61 6.17 1.84 -9.56
CA THR A 61 5.95 0.61 -10.35
C THR A 61 5.13 -0.45 -9.65
N ILE A 62 5.14 -0.49 -8.32
CA ILE A 62 4.45 -1.52 -7.54
C ILE A 62 3.31 -0.93 -6.72
N ILE A 63 3.60 0.05 -5.86
CA ILE A 63 2.59 0.56 -4.92
C ILE A 63 1.49 1.34 -5.64
N ALA A 64 1.83 2.22 -6.58
CA ALA A 64 0.82 3.02 -7.27
C ALA A 64 -0.16 2.18 -8.11
N PRO A 65 0.27 1.17 -8.92
CA PRO A 65 -0.66 0.25 -9.57
C PRO A 65 -1.48 -0.58 -8.59
N LEU A 66 -0.89 -1.07 -7.50
CA LEU A 66 -1.60 -1.83 -6.47
C LEU A 66 -2.77 -1.02 -5.89
N LEU A 67 -2.50 0.19 -5.42
CA LEU A 67 -3.51 1.10 -4.88
C LEU A 67 -4.57 1.48 -5.94
N PHE A 68 -4.16 1.62 -7.21
CA PHE A 68 -5.10 1.87 -8.31
C PHE A 68 -6.07 0.71 -8.51
N PHE A 69 -5.60 -0.54 -8.52
CA PHE A 69 -6.45 -1.73 -8.64
C PHE A 69 -7.36 -1.91 -7.42
N GLU A 70 -6.85 -1.68 -6.22
CA GLU A 70 -7.66 -1.69 -4.99
C GLU A 70 -8.76 -0.62 -5.05
N GLY A 71 -8.43 0.59 -5.48
CA GLY A 71 -9.40 1.65 -5.70
C GLY A 71 -10.48 1.29 -6.73
N GLN A 72 -10.12 0.61 -7.83
CA GLN A 72 -11.07 0.12 -8.82
C GLN A 72 -12.01 -0.95 -8.27
N ALA A 73 -11.54 -1.80 -7.37
CA ALA A 73 -12.35 -2.83 -6.74
C ALA A 73 -13.40 -2.27 -5.77
N MET A 74 -13.26 -0.99 -5.38
CA MET A 74 -14.18 -0.34 -4.45
C MET A 74 -15.51 0.05 -5.10
N ASN A 75 -16.59 -0.18 -4.36
CA ASN A 75 -17.93 0.24 -4.78
C ASN A 75 -18.24 1.65 -4.27
N LEU A 76 -17.96 2.66 -5.08
CA LEU A 76 -18.13 4.09 -4.75
C LEU A 76 -19.57 4.47 -4.35
N ASN A 77 -20.61 3.79 -4.85
CA ASN A 77 -21.99 4.07 -4.49
C ASN A 77 -22.31 3.77 -3.02
N ARG A 78 -21.60 2.81 -2.42
CA ARG A 78 -21.74 2.48 -0.99
C ARG A 78 -20.88 3.36 -0.09
N VAL A 79 -19.82 3.91 -0.67
CA VAL A 79 -18.80 4.73 0.00
C VAL A 79 -19.25 6.16 0.19
N GLY A 80 -19.92 6.75 -0.82
CA GLY A 80 -20.16 8.18 -0.91
C GLY A 80 -20.86 8.79 0.31
N HIS A 81 -21.81 8.08 0.93
CA HIS A 81 -22.52 8.59 2.09
C HIS A 81 -21.71 8.54 3.39
N LYS A 82 -20.71 7.67 3.50
CA LYS A 82 -19.92 7.47 4.72
C LYS A 82 -18.48 7.98 4.60
N LEU A 83 -18.07 8.44 3.43
CA LEU A 83 -16.68 8.84 3.13
C LEU A 83 -16.12 9.85 4.12
N LYS A 84 -16.87 10.91 4.43
CA LYS A 84 -16.42 11.95 5.37
C LYS A 84 -16.19 11.40 6.77
N THR A 85 -17.09 10.51 7.22
CA THR A 85 -17.00 9.88 8.54
C THR A 85 -15.80 8.93 8.60
N ILE A 86 -15.61 8.13 7.56
CA ILE A 86 -14.49 7.17 7.49
C ILE A 86 -13.16 7.92 7.45
N LEU A 87 -13.02 8.93 6.58
CA LEU A 87 -11.82 9.76 6.52
C LEU A 87 -11.49 10.40 7.88
N GLY A 88 -12.51 10.99 8.54
CA GLY A 88 -12.31 11.57 9.85
C GLY A 88 -11.84 10.57 10.91
N ILE A 89 -12.47 9.40 10.96
CA ILE A 89 -12.11 8.34 11.90
C ILE A 89 -10.72 7.80 11.62
N VAL A 90 -10.39 7.52 10.35
CA VAL A 90 -9.09 6.97 9.96
C VAL A 90 -7.96 7.92 10.32
N VAL A 91 -8.06 9.19 9.96
CA VAL A 91 -7.02 10.18 10.28
C VAL A 91 -6.81 10.30 11.78
N VAL A 92 -7.92 10.38 12.54
CA VAL A 92 -7.84 10.45 14.01
C VAL A 92 -7.22 9.19 14.59
N LEU A 93 -7.62 8.03 14.09
CA LEU A 93 -7.10 6.74 14.56
C LEU A 93 -5.59 6.62 14.31
N VAL A 94 -5.12 6.97 13.09
CA VAL A 94 -3.71 6.93 12.72
C VAL A 94 -2.87 7.86 13.60
N VAL A 95 -3.34 9.07 13.83
CA VAL A 95 -2.65 10.04 14.70
C VAL A 95 -2.59 9.54 16.14
N ILE A 96 -3.70 9.10 16.71
CA ILE A 96 -3.75 8.58 18.09
C ILE A 96 -2.88 7.34 18.23
N SER A 97 -2.97 6.39 17.30
CA SER A 97 -2.17 5.16 17.32
C SER A 97 -0.68 5.47 17.25
N THR A 98 -0.26 6.36 16.35
CA THR A 98 1.16 6.75 16.23
C THR A 98 1.65 7.45 17.50
N VAL A 99 0.87 8.36 18.06
CA VAL A 99 1.26 9.08 19.28
C VAL A 99 1.36 8.10 20.45
N VAL A 100 0.34 7.27 20.68
CA VAL A 100 0.34 6.29 21.79
C VAL A 100 1.48 5.29 21.64
N THR A 101 1.64 4.72 20.44
CA THR A 101 2.71 3.75 20.17
C THR A 101 4.11 4.41 20.29
N GLY A 102 4.26 5.63 19.78
CA GLY A 102 5.53 6.37 19.88
C GLY A 102 5.92 6.67 21.32
N PHE A 103 4.98 7.13 22.14
CA PHE A 103 5.24 7.35 23.57
C PHE A 103 5.53 6.05 24.32
N ALA A 104 4.77 4.99 24.05
CA ALA A 104 4.99 3.68 24.66
C ALA A 104 6.38 3.13 24.27
N LEU A 105 6.73 3.20 22.99
CA LEU A 105 8.02 2.75 22.48
C LEU A 105 9.18 3.54 23.11
N SER A 106 9.08 4.86 23.15
CA SER A 106 10.08 5.72 23.79
C SER A 106 10.25 5.38 25.27
N TYR A 107 9.17 5.16 25.99
CA TYR A 107 9.19 4.82 27.42
C TYR A 107 9.81 3.44 27.69
N ILE A 108 9.44 2.42 26.89
CA ILE A 108 9.88 1.04 27.09
C ILE A 108 11.35 0.85 26.68
N THR A 109 11.74 1.45 25.55
CA THR A 109 13.07 1.22 24.96
C THR A 109 14.11 2.27 25.35
N GLY A 110 13.68 3.43 25.88
CA GLY A 110 14.56 4.56 26.19
C GLY A 110 15.08 5.32 24.96
N ILE A 111 14.59 5.02 23.74
CA ILE A 111 14.97 5.78 22.55
C ILE A 111 14.31 7.16 22.56
N GLY A 112 14.94 8.14 21.89
CA GLY A 112 14.40 9.48 21.78
C GLY A 112 12.99 9.50 21.18
N LEU A 113 12.10 10.35 21.71
CA LEU A 113 10.68 10.42 21.30
C LEU A 113 10.52 10.65 19.80
N SER A 114 11.35 11.49 19.18
CA SER A 114 11.28 11.76 17.74
C SER A 114 11.52 10.51 16.90
N LEU A 115 12.51 9.70 17.24
CA LEU A 115 12.78 8.43 16.56
C LEU A 115 11.67 7.41 16.84
N ALA A 116 11.17 7.35 18.08
CA ALA A 116 10.05 6.48 18.45
C ALA A 116 8.77 6.81 17.66
N LEU A 117 8.50 8.09 17.42
CA LEU A 117 7.36 8.53 16.60
C LEU A 117 7.53 8.14 15.13
N VAL A 118 8.75 8.21 14.57
CA VAL A 118 9.01 7.72 13.20
C VAL A 118 8.74 6.22 13.11
N MET A 119 9.25 5.43 14.05
CA MET A 119 9.00 3.98 14.08
C MET A 119 7.52 3.64 14.25
N ALA A 120 6.82 4.39 15.10
CA ALA A 120 5.39 4.25 15.28
C ALA A 120 4.62 4.59 13.99
N ALA A 121 4.97 5.67 13.29
CA ALA A 121 4.33 6.07 12.05
C ALA A 121 4.50 5.02 10.93
N ILE A 122 5.63 4.34 10.87
CA ILE A 122 5.86 3.23 9.93
C ILE A 122 4.98 2.01 10.27
N SER A 123 4.76 1.76 11.56
CA SER A 123 4.06 0.56 12.05
C SER A 123 2.53 0.73 12.13
N THR A 124 2.03 1.96 12.03
CA THR A 124 0.60 2.25 12.26
C THR A 124 -0.30 1.89 11.06
N PRO A 125 0.13 2.06 9.78
CA PRO A 125 -0.70 1.65 8.66
C PRO A 125 -1.02 0.16 8.69
N THR A 126 -2.28 -0.18 8.36
CA THR A 126 -2.79 -1.55 8.36
C THR A 126 -2.97 -2.05 6.94
N ASP A 127 -2.52 -3.27 6.65
CA ASP A 127 -2.66 -3.90 5.34
C ASP A 127 -4.07 -4.50 5.18
N ALA A 128 -4.79 -4.06 4.14
CA ALA A 128 -6.12 -4.57 3.79
C ALA A 128 -6.08 -6.06 3.43
N THR A 129 -5.04 -6.52 2.74
CA THR A 129 -4.87 -7.91 2.33
C THR A 129 -4.60 -8.83 3.51
N ALA A 130 -3.79 -8.39 4.47
CA ALA A 130 -3.56 -9.13 5.71
C ALA A 130 -4.88 -9.26 6.52
N THR A 131 -5.63 -8.18 6.63
CA THR A 131 -6.93 -8.16 7.30
C THR A 131 -7.94 -9.06 6.57
N GLU A 132 -7.95 -9.08 5.24
CA GLU A 132 -8.81 -9.95 4.45
C GLU A 132 -8.44 -11.43 4.65
N SER A 133 -7.16 -11.78 4.61
CA SER A 133 -6.66 -13.14 4.82
C SER A 133 -7.06 -13.70 6.20
N VAL A 134 -6.96 -12.88 7.25
CA VAL A 134 -7.38 -13.28 8.60
C VAL A 134 -8.92 -13.37 8.70
N SER A 135 -9.64 -12.52 7.97
CA SER A 135 -11.11 -12.46 8.00
C SER A 135 -11.80 -13.44 7.06
N GLU A 136 -11.08 -14.13 6.17
CA GLU A 136 -11.66 -15.12 5.24
C GLU A 136 -12.36 -16.28 5.95
N GLY A 137 -11.88 -16.66 7.15
CA GLY A 137 -12.53 -17.64 8.02
C GLY A 137 -13.74 -17.08 8.81
N LEU A 138 -13.87 -15.76 8.87
CA LEU A 138 -14.96 -15.07 9.56
C LEU A 138 -15.97 -14.64 8.49
N GLN A 139 -17.19 -15.15 8.53
CA GLN A 139 -18.26 -14.75 7.60
C GLN A 139 -18.72 -13.31 7.87
N LEU A 140 -17.82 -12.33 7.63
CA LEU A 140 -18.12 -10.91 7.81
C LEU A 140 -19.14 -10.45 6.76
N PRO A 141 -20.11 -9.63 7.15
CA PRO A 141 -21.05 -9.02 6.22
C PRO A 141 -20.30 -8.21 5.16
N LYS A 142 -20.78 -8.26 3.90
CA LYS A 142 -20.13 -7.58 2.76
C LYS A 142 -19.91 -6.07 2.98
N GLY A 143 -20.75 -5.44 3.81
CA GLY A 143 -20.62 -4.01 4.16
C GLY A 143 -19.38 -3.73 5.01
N GLU A 144 -19.07 -4.60 5.94
CA GLU A 144 -17.95 -4.46 6.86
C GLU A 144 -16.62 -4.76 6.18
N LYS A 145 -16.57 -5.77 5.31
CA LYS A 145 -15.39 -6.02 4.47
C LYS A 145 -15.00 -4.80 3.62
N ASN A 146 -15.99 -4.15 3.00
CA ASN A 146 -15.72 -2.94 2.21
C ASN A 146 -15.25 -1.77 3.09
N MET A 147 -15.76 -1.67 4.32
CA MET A 147 -15.36 -0.63 5.25
C MET A 147 -13.91 -0.82 5.72
N LEU A 148 -13.52 -2.06 6.00
CA LEU A 148 -12.13 -2.40 6.36
C LEU A 148 -11.14 -2.12 5.21
N LYS A 149 -11.52 -2.47 3.96
CA LYS A 149 -10.70 -2.14 2.79
C LYS A 149 -10.52 -0.64 2.59
N MET A 150 -11.57 0.12 2.83
CA MET A 150 -11.50 1.58 2.74
C MET A 150 -10.65 2.18 3.86
N GLU A 151 -10.83 1.67 5.08
CA GLU A 151 -10.05 2.10 6.23
C GLU A 151 -8.55 1.90 5.95
N ALA A 152 -8.14 0.72 5.50
CA ALA A 152 -6.75 0.44 5.18
C ALA A 152 -6.19 1.34 4.06
N LEU A 153 -6.93 1.55 2.96
CA LEU A 153 -6.49 2.41 1.86
C LEU A 153 -6.23 3.86 2.30
N PHE A 154 -7.13 4.41 3.14
CA PHE A 154 -6.95 5.78 3.66
C PHE A 154 -5.93 5.84 4.80
N ASN A 155 -5.78 4.75 5.53
CA ASN A 155 -4.78 4.59 6.57
C ASN A 155 -3.36 4.68 6.00
N ASP A 156 -3.08 4.00 4.88
CA ASP A 156 -1.80 4.06 4.18
C ASP A 156 -1.45 5.49 3.75
N ALA A 157 -2.39 6.18 3.12
CA ALA A 157 -2.19 7.57 2.72
C ALA A 157 -1.92 8.49 3.92
N SER A 158 -2.68 8.33 5.01
CA SER A 158 -2.51 9.10 6.25
C SER A 158 -1.19 8.76 6.94
N GLY A 159 -0.78 7.49 6.91
CA GLY A 159 0.48 6.99 7.46
C GLY A 159 1.70 7.61 6.78
N ILE A 160 1.73 7.69 5.45
CA ILE A 160 2.81 8.33 4.68
C ILE A 160 2.98 9.79 5.09
N ILE A 161 1.88 10.51 5.26
CA ILE A 161 1.92 11.92 5.66
C ILE A 161 2.44 12.09 7.08
N LEU A 162 1.96 11.23 8.00
CA LEU A 162 2.40 11.27 9.37
C LEU A 162 3.88 10.86 9.51
N LEU A 163 4.32 9.91 8.69
CA LEU A 163 5.74 9.54 8.59
C LEU A 163 6.58 10.73 8.16
N ASN A 164 6.18 11.44 7.11
CA ASN A 164 6.91 12.64 6.68
C ASN A 164 6.95 13.72 7.77
N ALA A 165 5.86 13.94 8.49
CA ALA A 165 5.81 14.89 9.60
C ALA A 165 6.74 14.49 10.76
N THR A 166 6.75 13.20 11.12
CA THR A 166 7.62 12.69 12.21
C THR A 166 9.09 12.66 11.81
N VAL A 167 9.41 12.40 10.54
CA VAL A 167 10.78 12.51 10.01
C VAL A 167 11.26 13.97 10.04
N LEU A 168 10.42 14.93 9.63
CA LEU A 168 10.76 16.34 9.74
C LEU A 168 10.98 16.76 11.20
N PHE A 169 10.17 16.27 12.12
CA PHE A 169 10.37 16.48 13.55
C PHE A 169 11.69 15.89 14.05
N LEU A 170 12.05 14.70 13.62
CA LEU A 170 13.33 14.07 13.94
C LEU A 170 14.52 14.90 13.44
N LEU A 171 14.44 15.45 12.22
CA LEU A 171 15.53 16.18 11.58
C LEU A 171 15.67 17.62 12.05
N ARG A 172 14.57 18.30 12.34
CA ARG A 172 14.54 19.73 12.67
C ARG A 172 14.28 20.05 14.14
N GLY A 173 13.81 19.08 14.91
CA GLY A 173 13.43 19.26 16.32
C GLY A 173 12.10 20.00 16.52
N GLU A 174 11.48 20.49 15.44
CA GLU A 174 10.23 21.25 15.46
C GLU A 174 9.27 20.69 14.41
N ILE A 175 7.97 20.68 14.74
CA ILE A 175 6.91 20.34 13.77
C ILE A 175 6.37 21.64 13.19
N ASP A 176 6.67 21.89 11.93
CA ASP A 176 5.98 22.93 11.18
C ASP A 176 4.59 22.45 10.75
N TYR A 177 3.61 22.69 11.61
CA TYR A 177 2.21 22.31 11.35
C TYR A 177 1.65 22.95 10.09
N GLY A 178 2.07 24.18 9.78
CA GLY A 178 1.59 24.93 8.61
C GLY A 178 2.03 24.26 7.31
N SER A 179 3.31 24.00 7.14
CA SER A 179 3.83 23.32 5.94
C SER A 179 3.36 21.88 5.85
N THR A 180 3.23 21.18 6.98
CA THR A 180 2.72 19.80 7.01
C THR A 180 1.28 19.73 6.50
N ILE A 181 0.40 20.60 6.97
CA ILE A 181 -1.00 20.62 6.52
C ILE A 181 -1.12 21.03 5.04
N ILE A 182 -0.34 22.03 4.61
CA ILE A 182 -0.36 22.49 3.21
C ILE A 182 0.15 21.38 2.29
N ASN A 183 1.25 20.71 2.62
CA ASN A 183 1.79 19.60 1.85
C ASN A 183 0.81 18.43 1.81
N PHE A 184 0.13 18.14 2.92
CA PHE A 184 -0.93 17.15 2.96
C PHE A 184 -2.08 17.46 1.99
N LEU A 185 -2.62 18.68 2.08
CA LEU A 185 -3.72 19.09 1.21
C LEU A 185 -3.29 19.10 -0.26
N PHE A 186 -2.07 19.55 -0.54
CA PHE A 186 -1.53 19.55 -1.90
C PHE A 186 -1.35 18.13 -2.44
N ALA A 187 -0.82 17.22 -1.66
CA ALA A 187 -0.66 15.81 -2.03
C ALA A 187 -2.02 15.12 -2.21
N ALA A 188 -2.97 15.33 -1.30
CA ALA A 188 -4.30 14.73 -1.36
C ALA A 188 -5.11 15.23 -2.57
N ILE A 189 -5.18 16.54 -2.76
CA ILE A 189 -5.92 17.15 -3.86
C ILE A 189 -5.22 16.88 -5.19
N GLY A 190 -3.91 17.05 -5.26
CA GLY A 190 -3.09 16.79 -6.45
C GLY A 190 -3.17 15.33 -6.87
N GLY A 191 -3.03 14.40 -5.90
CA GLY A 191 -3.18 12.96 -6.14
C GLY A 191 -4.57 12.58 -6.64
N ALA A 192 -5.63 13.14 -6.03
CA ALA A 192 -7.01 12.89 -6.46
C ALA A 192 -7.27 13.40 -7.89
N LEU A 193 -6.80 14.60 -8.23
CA LEU A 193 -6.93 15.16 -9.57
C LEU A 193 -6.15 14.35 -10.60
N PHE A 194 -4.89 14.03 -10.30
CA PHE A 194 -4.05 13.23 -11.18
C PHE A 194 -4.61 11.82 -11.38
N GLY A 195 -5.07 11.17 -10.31
CA GLY A 195 -5.74 9.87 -10.37
C GLY A 195 -7.03 9.91 -11.20
N ALA A 196 -7.83 10.98 -11.08
CA ALA A 196 -9.03 11.16 -11.90
C ALA A 196 -8.70 11.32 -13.38
N ILE A 197 -7.63 12.06 -13.73
CA ILE A 197 -7.16 12.22 -15.11
C ILE A 197 -6.74 10.86 -15.69
N ILE A 198 -5.91 10.10 -14.95
CA ILE A 198 -5.45 8.77 -15.38
C ILE A 198 -6.64 7.81 -15.55
N ALA A 199 -7.57 7.81 -14.60
CA ALA A 199 -8.76 6.98 -14.69
C ALA A 199 -9.62 7.33 -15.92
N PHE A 200 -9.79 8.62 -16.20
CA PHE A 200 -10.51 9.08 -17.40
C PHE A 200 -9.83 8.60 -18.68
N ILE A 201 -8.50 8.74 -18.77
CA ILE A 201 -7.69 8.27 -19.90
C ILE A 201 -7.85 6.75 -20.06
N ALA A 202 -7.73 5.99 -18.98
CA ALA A 202 -7.87 4.53 -19.00
C ALA A 202 -9.27 4.08 -19.47
N ILE A 203 -10.33 4.75 -19.00
CA ILE A 203 -11.70 4.48 -19.43
C ILE A 203 -11.88 4.79 -20.92
N PHE A 204 -11.32 5.92 -21.38
CA PHE A 204 -11.39 6.31 -22.80
C PHE A 204 -10.70 5.27 -23.69
N PHE A 205 -9.48 4.84 -23.35
CA PHE A 205 -8.77 3.79 -24.09
C PHE A 205 -9.50 2.46 -24.06
N ARG A 206 -10.03 2.05 -22.91
CA ARG A 206 -10.85 0.83 -22.80
C ARG A 206 -12.07 0.88 -23.71
N GLN A 207 -12.79 2.00 -23.75
CA GLN A 207 -13.96 2.16 -24.62
C GLN A 207 -13.56 2.17 -26.10
N ALA A 208 -12.42 2.77 -26.45
CA ALA A 208 -11.91 2.75 -27.82
C ALA A 208 -11.53 1.33 -28.24
N LEU A 209 -10.86 0.56 -27.37
CA LEU A 209 -10.49 -0.84 -27.64
C LEU A 209 -11.70 -1.77 -27.82
N ILE A 210 -12.74 -1.60 -27.00
CA ILE A 210 -13.98 -2.41 -27.11
C ILE A 210 -14.72 -2.12 -28.43
N ARG A 211 -14.54 -0.93 -29.01
CA ARG A 211 -15.15 -0.56 -30.29
C ARG A 211 -14.39 -1.08 -31.52
N LEU A 212 -13.17 -1.59 -31.33
CA LEU A 212 -12.39 -2.20 -32.40
C LEU A 212 -12.95 -3.61 -32.69
N PRO A 213 -13.30 -3.93 -33.93
CA PRO A 213 -13.89 -5.24 -34.30
C PRO A 213 -12.78 -6.32 -34.32
N PHE A 214 -12.24 -6.68 -33.16
CA PHE A 214 -11.30 -7.80 -33.05
C PHE A 214 -11.98 -9.17 -33.13
N ASP A 215 -13.31 -9.24 -33.12
CA ASP A 215 -14.08 -10.49 -33.04
C ASP A 215 -14.12 -11.25 -34.36
N ASN A 216 -13.73 -10.65 -35.50
CA ASN A 216 -13.76 -11.29 -36.81
C ASN A 216 -12.48 -12.05 -37.20
N ALA A 217 -11.39 -11.95 -36.42
CA ALA A 217 -10.12 -12.59 -36.74
C ALA A 217 -9.91 -13.96 -36.08
N VAL A 218 -10.74 -14.35 -35.11
CA VAL A 218 -10.62 -15.63 -34.39
C VAL A 218 -11.57 -16.70 -34.94
N ASN A 219 -12.58 -16.31 -35.74
CA ASN A 219 -13.57 -17.22 -36.33
C ASN A 219 -13.44 -17.38 -37.87
N ALA A 220 -12.34 -16.95 -38.46
CA ALA A 220 -11.93 -17.22 -39.83
C ALA A 220 -10.74 -18.15 -39.87
#